data_a54c7bb724a4d813ecff6d73f5979b0e
#
_entry.id   a54c7bb724a4d813ecff6d73f5979b0e
#
_cell.length_a   1.000
_cell.length_b   1.000
_cell.length_c   1.000
_cell.angle_alpha   90.00
_cell.angle_beta   90.00
_cell.angle_gamma   90.00
#
_symmetry.space_group_name_H-M   'P 1'
#
loop_
_entity.id
_entity.type
_entity.pdbx_description
1 polymer ?
#
loop_
_entity_poly.entity_id
_entity_poly.type
_entity_poly.pdbx_seq_one_letter_code
_entity_poly.pdbx_strand_id
1 'polypeptide(L)'
;MRKADVIIPTFKPGDKLEKLLRRLLEQSVPVGRVIIMNTEEKYWDAERFESLFEGEDTKLTVCHILQSEFDHGRTRHEGILKSDADVCICMTHDCVPYDRNLVKELLEALDASERVAAAYARQLPAADCGVIERYTRDFNYPAVSRLKGKEDEDELGIKTYFCSNVCAAYRRDIYLKLGGFTKKTIFNEDMIFAGHAVEAGYQIAYAADAQVIHSHNYTAMQQLHRNFDLGVSQADHPEVFGRLHSEGEGIRLVKKTAKWLVENGHALLMPQLVMASGSKYAGYWL
;
A
#
# COMPACT_ATOMS: atom_id res chain seq x y z
N MET A 1 6.45 7.92 -23.23
CA MET A 1 6.33 7.80 -21.76
C MET A 1 5.00 7.13 -21.47
N ARG A 2 4.93 6.15 -20.56
CA ARG A 2 3.68 5.47 -20.23
C ARG A 2 2.73 6.44 -19.57
N LYS A 3 1.44 6.36 -19.92
CA LYS A 3 0.38 7.13 -19.29
C LYS A 3 -0.01 6.46 -17.98
N ALA A 4 -0.11 7.22 -16.90
CA ALA A 4 -0.48 6.72 -15.61
C ALA A 4 -1.72 7.44 -15.06
N ASP A 5 -2.67 6.68 -14.52
CA ASP A 5 -3.81 7.19 -13.74
C ASP A 5 -3.68 6.75 -12.27
N VAL A 6 -4.20 7.54 -11.34
CA VAL A 6 -4.16 7.26 -9.89
C VAL A 6 -5.55 6.91 -9.39
N ILE A 7 -5.68 5.82 -8.65
CA ILE A 7 -6.92 5.31 -8.06
C ILE A 7 -6.87 5.44 -6.54
N ILE A 8 -7.83 6.17 -5.95
CA ILE A 8 -7.84 6.48 -4.52
C ILE A 8 -9.21 6.16 -3.92
N PRO A 9 -9.36 5.03 -3.20
CA PRO A 9 -10.51 4.82 -2.35
C PRO A 9 -10.54 5.82 -1.20
N THR A 10 -11.70 6.43 -0.92
CA THR A 10 -11.86 7.41 0.15
C THR A 10 -13.07 7.10 1.02
N PHE A 11 -12.95 7.41 2.31
CA PHE A 11 -14.04 7.43 3.27
C PHE A 11 -13.83 8.60 4.24
N LYS A 12 -14.81 9.51 4.32
CA LYS A 12 -14.71 10.74 5.12
C LYS A 12 -13.40 11.49 4.84
N PRO A 13 -13.12 11.86 3.59
CA PRO A 13 -11.88 12.54 3.21
C PRO A 13 -11.75 13.90 3.92
N GLY A 14 -10.50 14.29 4.17
CA GLY A 14 -10.16 15.54 4.87
C GLY A 14 -8.82 16.09 4.38
N ASP A 15 -8.10 16.83 5.23
CA ASP A 15 -6.86 17.55 4.90
C ASP A 15 -5.78 16.67 4.28
N LYS A 16 -5.72 15.40 4.68
CA LYS A 16 -4.72 14.46 4.10
C LYS A 16 -5.00 14.19 2.63
N LEU A 17 -6.28 14.03 2.23
CA LEU A 17 -6.64 13.87 0.82
C LEU A 17 -6.29 15.13 0.03
N GLU A 18 -6.66 16.31 0.53
CA GLU A 18 -6.32 17.57 -0.15
C GLU A 18 -4.80 17.69 -0.38
N LYS A 19 -4.01 17.41 0.65
CA LYS A 19 -2.55 17.42 0.54
C LYS A 19 -2.05 16.41 -0.49
N LEU A 20 -2.61 15.21 -0.51
CA LEU A 20 -2.29 14.19 -1.51
C LEU A 20 -2.59 14.69 -2.92
N LEU A 21 -3.80 15.24 -3.16
CA LEU A 21 -4.21 15.73 -4.48
C LEU A 21 -3.30 16.86 -4.98
N ARG A 22 -2.97 17.85 -4.13
CA ARG A 22 -2.02 18.93 -4.46
C ARG A 22 -0.64 18.36 -4.84
N ARG A 23 -0.14 17.38 -4.09
CA ARG A 23 1.15 16.73 -4.38
C ARG A 23 1.14 15.89 -5.66
N LEU A 24 0.00 15.33 -6.05
CA LEU A 24 -0.15 14.63 -7.33
C LEU A 24 -0.11 15.59 -8.52
N LEU A 25 -0.69 16.79 -8.39
CA LEU A 25 -0.66 17.83 -9.42
C LEU A 25 0.77 18.40 -9.62
N GLU A 26 1.62 18.35 -8.59
CA GLU A 26 3.01 18.83 -8.63
C GLU A 26 4.02 17.79 -9.18
N GLN A 27 3.60 16.59 -9.59
CA GLN A 27 4.54 15.54 -10.01
C GLN A 27 5.31 15.92 -11.27
N SER A 28 6.61 15.57 -11.32
CA SER A 28 7.49 15.82 -12.48
C SER A 28 7.07 15.05 -13.73
N VAL A 29 6.44 13.89 -13.53
CA VAL A 29 5.72 13.14 -14.57
C VAL A 29 4.23 13.26 -14.23
N PRO A 30 3.44 14.00 -15.02
CA PRO A 30 2.04 14.22 -14.70
C PRO A 30 1.22 12.94 -14.83
N VAL A 31 0.23 12.78 -13.96
CA VAL A 31 -0.79 11.75 -14.09
C VAL A 31 -1.88 12.20 -15.07
N GLY A 32 -2.45 11.27 -15.83
CA GLY A 32 -3.51 11.58 -16.78
C GLY A 32 -4.83 11.89 -16.07
N ARG A 33 -5.16 11.05 -15.08
CA ARG A 33 -6.41 11.14 -14.32
C ARG A 33 -6.22 10.71 -12.87
N VAL A 34 -6.91 11.39 -11.96
CA VAL A 34 -7.13 10.93 -10.58
C VAL A 34 -8.56 10.41 -10.49
N ILE A 35 -8.72 9.14 -10.12
CA ILE A 35 -10.01 8.46 -10.00
C ILE A 35 -10.28 8.21 -8.52
N ILE A 36 -11.22 8.94 -7.96
CA ILE A 36 -11.66 8.81 -6.58
C ILE A 36 -12.83 7.83 -6.51
N MET A 37 -12.67 6.79 -5.69
CA MET A 37 -13.73 5.86 -5.32
C MET A 37 -14.25 6.24 -3.93
N ASN A 38 -15.17 7.21 -3.86
CA ASN A 38 -15.63 7.79 -2.60
C ASN A 38 -16.78 6.98 -1.99
N THR A 39 -16.57 6.51 -0.78
CA THR A 39 -17.60 5.81 0.01
C THR A 39 -18.48 6.84 0.71
N GLU A 40 -19.79 6.79 0.41
CA GLU A 40 -20.85 7.69 0.86
C GLU A 40 -20.69 9.13 0.32
N GLU A 41 -21.50 9.48 -0.66
CA GLU A 41 -21.52 10.80 -1.32
C GLU A 41 -21.61 11.96 -0.32
N LYS A 42 -22.39 11.81 0.77
CA LYS A 42 -22.57 12.82 1.83
C LYS A 42 -21.29 13.28 2.51
N TYR A 43 -20.19 12.53 2.36
CA TYR A 43 -18.88 12.88 2.93
C TYR A 43 -17.94 13.54 1.90
N TRP A 44 -18.39 13.71 0.64
CA TRP A 44 -17.59 14.35 -0.38
C TRP A 44 -17.83 15.88 -0.39
N ASP A 45 -16.76 16.62 -0.30
CA ASP A 45 -16.74 18.07 -0.42
C ASP A 45 -16.24 18.44 -1.83
N ALA A 46 -17.21 18.59 -2.75
CA ALA A 46 -16.90 18.88 -4.16
C ALA A 46 -16.19 20.23 -4.33
N GLU A 47 -16.66 21.29 -3.64
CA GLU A 47 -16.06 22.61 -3.74
C GLU A 47 -14.58 22.57 -3.32
N ARG A 48 -14.27 21.86 -2.24
CA ARG A 48 -12.90 21.71 -1.72
C ARG A 48 -11.98 20.94 -2.64
N PHE A 49 -12.42 19.80 -3.17
CA PHE A 49 -11.52 18.86 -3.86
C PHE A 49 -11.51 19.05 -5.37
N GLU A 50 -12.65 19.36 -6.00
CA GLU A 50 -12.75 19.49 -7.46
C GLU A 50 -12.16 20.79 -7.96
N SER A 51 -12.26 21.88 -7.19
CA SER A 51 -11.62 23.16 -7.50
C SER A 51 -10.11 23.09 -7.67
N LEU A 52 -9.45 22.08 -7.05
CA LEU A 52 -8.00 21.87 -7.19
C LEU A 52 -7.60 21.53 -8.64
N PHE A 53 -8.53 21.00 -9.44
CA PHE A 53 -8.27 20.52 -10.80
C PHE A 53 -8.74 21.53 -11.88
N GLU A 54 -9.28 22.68 -11.48
CA GLU A 54 -9.65 23.74 -12.41
C GLU A 54 -8.42 24.32 -13.11
N GLY A 55 -8.41 24.24 -14.43
CA GLY A 55 -7.27 24.70 -15.24
C GLY A 55 -6.11 23.72 -15.34
N GLU A 56 -6.14 22.58 -14.64
CA GLU A 56 -5.10 21.55 -14.69
C GLU A 56 -5.30 20.58 -15.88
N ASP A 57 -4.19 20.06 -16.41
CA ASP A 57 -4.20 19.02 -17.45
C ASP A 57 -4.65 17.67 -16.89
N THR A 58 -4.30 17.36 -15.65
CA THR A 58 -4.76 16.18 -14.91
C THR A 58 -6.26 16.25 -14.66
N LYS A 59 -7.01 15.22 -15.04
CA LYS A 59 -8.46 15.18 -14.86
C LYS A 59 -8.85 14.48 -13.55
N LEU A 60 -9.88 15.01 -12.88
CA LEU A 60 -10.51 14.35 -11.74
C LEU A 60 -11.75 13.57 -12.19
N THR A 61 -11.91 12.35 -11.68
CA THR A 61 -13.14 11.55 -11.83
C THR A 61 -13.56 11.08 -10.44
N VAL A 62 -14.77 11.39 -10.01
CA VAL A 62 -15.31 10.96 -8.71
C VAL A 62 -16.41 9.95 -8.93
N CYS A 63 -16.34 8.83 -8.22
CA CYS A 63 -17.35 7.77 -8.23
C CYS A 63 -17.80 7.52 -6.81
N HIS A 64 -19.09 7.67 -6.54
CA HIS A 64 -19.64 7.38 -5.22
C HIS A 64 -20.13 5.94 -5.13
N ILE A 65 -19.82 5.28 -4.01
CA ILE A 65 -20.30 3.94 -3.67
C ILE A 65 -20.91 3.97 -2.28
N LEU A 66 -21.81 3.03 -1.98
CA LEU A 66 -22.34 2.85 -0.63
C LEU A 66 -21.32 2.14 0.26
N GLN A 67 -21.38 2.37 1.57
CA GLN A 67 -20.51 1.68 2.53
C GLN A 67 -20.70 0.16 2.50
N SER A 68 -21.92 -0.33 2.21
CA SER A 68 -22.22 -1.76 2.05
C SER A 68 -21.60 -2.38 0.78
N GLU A 69 -21.20 -1.56 -0.19
CA GLU A 69 -20.57 -2.00 -1.45
C GLU A 69 -19.05 -1.96 -1.36
N PHE A 70 -18.50 -1.31 -0.33
CA PHE A 70 -17.06 -1.18 -0.17
C PHE A 70 -16.42 -2.54 0.09
N ASP A 71 -15.37 -2.84 -0.65
CA ASP A 71 -14.44 -3.94 -0.45
C ASP A 71 -13.06 -3.48 -0.94
N HIS A 72 -11.99 -3.85 -0.24
CA HIS A 72 -10.65 -3.36 -0.56
C HIS A 72 -10.20 -3.72 -1.97
N GLY A 73 -10.43 -4.96 -2.39
CA GLY A 73 -10.05 -5.44 -3.73
C GLY A 73 -11.01 -4.93 -4.81
N ARG A 74 -12.34 -5.16 -4.62
CA ARG A 74 -13.35 -4.77 -5.61
C ARG A 74 -13.34 -3.28 -5.90
N THR A 75 -13.31 -2.42 -4.88
CA THR A 75 -13.36 -0.97 -5.05
C THR A 75 -12.19 -0.45 -5.88
N ARG A 76 -10.96 -0.95 -5.61
CA ARG A 76 -9.78 -0.60 -6.40
C ARG A 76 -9.85 -1.18 -7.81
N HIS A 77 -10.32 -2.42 -7.96
CA HIS A 77 -10.51 -3.06 -9.26
C HIS A 77 -11.47 -2.25 -10.15
N GLU A 78 -12.62 -1.84 -9.62
CA GLU A 78 -13.58 -1.00 -10.34
C GLU A 78 -12.98 0.35 -10.73
N GLY A 79 -12.16 0.96 -9.86
CA GLY A 79 -11.40 2.16 -10.19
C GLY A 79 -10.41 1.95 -11.35
N ILE A 80 -9.67 0.83 -11.34
CA ILE A 80 -8.74 0.47 -12.43
C ILE A 80 -9.48 0.24 -13.76
N LEU A 81 -10.68 -0.35 -13.72
CA LEU A 81 -11.49 -0.56 -14.94
C LEU A 81 -11.97 0.76 -15.57
N LYS A 82 -12.06 1.84 -14.81
CA LYS A 82 -12.40 3.19 -15.32
C LYS A 82 -11.22 3.90 -15.99
N SER A 83 -10.00 3.39 -15.81
CA SER A 83 -8.79 3.92 -16.44
C SER A 83 -8.57 3.28 -17.80
N ASP A 84 -8.05 4.07 -18.74
CA ASP A 84 -7.53 3.65 -20.05
C ASP A 84 -5.98 3.83 -20.15
N ALA A 85 -5.34 4.21 -19.04
CA ALA A 85 -3.90 4.39 -18.98
C ALA A 85 -3.14 3.04 -19.03
N ASP A 86 -1.85 3.09 -19.40
CA ASP A 86 -0.95 1.92 -19.42
C ASP A 86 -0.63 1.42 -18.02
N VAL A 87 -0.63 2.35 -17.05
CA VAL A 87 -0.29 2.10 -15.65
C VAL A 87 -1.38 2.66 -14.74
N CYS A 88 -1.79 1.88 -13.75
CA CYS A 88 -2.70 2.31 -12.70
C CYS A 88 -1.95 2.35 -11.36
N ILE A 89 -1.96 3.50 -10.68
CA ILE A 89 -1.34 3.67 -9.37
C ILE A 89 -2.44 3.67 -8.31
N CYS A 90 -2.49 2.65 -7.46
CA CYS A 90 -3.38 2.62 -6.30
C CYS A 90 -2.72 3.36 -5.13
N MET A 91 -3.47 4.24 -4.47
CA MET A 91 -3.01 4.94 -3.27
C MET A 91 -4.11 4.95 -2.19
N THR A 92 -3.72 4.96 -0.92
CA THR A 92 -4.65 5.29 0.18
C THR A 92 -4.77 6.81 0.31
N HIS A 93 -5.94 7.31 0.74
CA HIS A 93 -6.21 8.75 0.78
C HIS A 93 -5.39 9.53 1.82
N ASP A 94 -4.67 8.84 2.68
CA ASP A 94 -3.81 9.41 3.73
C ASP A 94 -2.30 9.22 3.46
N CYS A 95 -1.97 8.74 2.28
CA CYS A 95 -0.61 8.54 1.79
C CYS A 95 -0.19 9.76 0.94
N VAL A 96 0.83 10.48 1.34
CA VAL A 96 1.24 11.73 0.69
C VAL A 96 2.60 11.56 0.01
N PRO A 97 2.75 11.88 -1.29
CA PRO A 97 4.05 11.90 -1.97
C PRO A 97 5.08 12.73 -1.21
N TYR A 98 6.25 12.16 -0.97
CA TYR A 98 7.33 12.85 -0.26
C TYR A 98 7.87 14.01 -1.10
N ASP A 99 8.06 13.77 -2.41
CA ASP A 99 8.55 14.74 -3.37
C ASP A 99 7.81 14.70 -4.72
N ARG A 100 8.37 15.33 -5.74
CA ARG A 100 7.79 15.45 -7.09
C ARG A 100 8.14 14.27 -8.00
N ASN A 101 8.88 13.28 -7.54
CA ASN A 101 9.39 12.19 -8.38
C ASN A 101 8.65 10.87 -8.17
N LEU A 102 7.68 10.78 -7.26
CA LEU A 102 6.99 9.53 -6.95
C LEU A 102 6.51 8.78 -8.20
N VAL A 103 5.81 9.46 -9.09
CA VAL A 103 5.27 8.84 -10.32
C VAL A 103 6.39 8.40 -11.24
N LYS A 104 7.41 9.24 -11.44
CA LYS A 104 8.59 8.93 -12.23
C LYS A 104 9.28 7.65 -11.73
N GLU A 105 9.62 7.60 -10.45
CA GLU A 105 10.35 6.49 -9.83
C GLU A 105 9.53 5.17 -9.86
N LEU A 106 8.20 5.24 -9.72
CA LEU A 106 7.33 4.06 -9.88
C LEU A 106 7.34 3.54 -11.34
N LEU A 107 7.29 4.43 -12.32
CA LEU A 107 7.33 4.05 -13.74
C LEU A 107 8.69 3.46 -14.10
N GLU A 108 9.79 4.04 -13.64
CA GLU A 108 11.13 3.51 -13.83
C GLU A 108 11.31 2.13 -13.19
N ALA A 109 10.76 1.91 -11.99
CA ALA A 109 10.77 0.61 -11.35
C ALA A 109 9.96 -0.45 -12.13
N LEU A 110 8.82 -0.07 -12.74
CA LEU A 110 8.07 -0.96 -13.64
C LEU A 110 8.85 -1.27 -14.91
N ASP A 111 9.67 -0.34 -15.41
CA ASP A 111 10.46 -0.49 -16.63
C ASP A 111 11.80 -1.20 -16.40
N ALA A 112 12.16 -1.53 -15.16
CA ALA A 112 13.38 -2.28 -14.84
C ALA A 112 13.42 -3.68 -15.49
N SER A 113 12.25 -4.28 -15.77
CA SER A 113 12.12 -5.53 -16.53
C SER A 113 10.71 -5.64 -17.12
N GLU A 114 10.59 -6.28 -18.30
CA GLU A 114 9.28 -6.60 -18.89
C GLU A 114 8.44 -7.54 -18.01
N ARG A 115 9.07 -8.29 -17.11
CA ARG A 115 8.41 -9.18 -16.15
C ARG A 115 7.85 -8.45 -14.94
N VAL A 116 8.15 -7.18 -14.70
CA VAL A 116 7.61 -6.46 -13.54
C VAL A 116 6.12 -6.17 -13.75
N ALA A 117 5.26 -6.81 -12.96
CA ALA A 117 3.80 -6.61 -12.99
C ALA A 117 3.36 -5.43 -12.13
N ALA A 118 4.02 -5.22 -10.99
CA ALA A 118 3.73 -4.15 -10.06
C ALA A 118 4.99 -3.59 -9.39
N ALA A 119 4.94 -2.30 -9.04
CA ALA A 119 5.98 -1.62 -8.27
C ALA A 119 5.34 -0.88 -7.09
N TYR A 120 5.89 -1.01 -5.87
CA TYR A 120 5.36 -0.32 -4.70
C TYR A 120 6.39 0.59 -4.04
N ALA A 121 5.88 1.69 -3.48
CA ALA A 121 6.68 2.77 -2.93
C ALA A 121 7.20 2.48 -1.52
N ARG A 122 8.29 3.15 -1.16
CA ARG A 122 8.81 3.24 0.19
C ARG A 122 7.93 4.12 1.06
N GLN A 123 7.47 3.59 2.20
CA GLN A 123 6.69 4.34 3.16
C GLN A 123 7.60 4.95 4.24
N LEU A 124 7.67 6.27 4.26
CA LEU A 124 8.39 7.04 5.27
C LEU A 124 7.47 7.37 6.46
N PRO A 125 8.01 7.38 7.70
CA PRO A 125 7.25 7.78 8.87
C PRO A 125 6.89 9.27 8.83
N ALA A 126 5.65 9.62 9.23
CA ALA A 126 5.25 11.00 9.43
C ALA A 126 6.02 11.66 10.60
N ALA A 127 5.98 12.99 10.69
CA ALA A 127 6.70 13.74 11.72
C ALA A 127 6.24 13.37 13.15
N ASP A 128 4.95 13.12 13.33
CA ASP A 128 4.30 12.73 14.59
C ASP A 128 4.33 11.22 14.88
N CYS A 129 5.06 10.46 14.05
CA CYS A 129 5.19 9.01 14.18
C CYS A 129 5.95 8.62 15.46
N GLY A 130 5.36 7.73 16.25
CA GLY A 130 5.99 7.18 17.46
C GLY A 130 7.28 6.40 17.16
N VAL A 131 8.17 6.33 18.15
CA VAL A 131 9.52 5.73 18.01
C VAL A 131 9.47 4.29 17.50
N ILE A 132 8.59 3.44 18.06
CA ILE A 132 8.45 2.03 17.66
C ILE A 132 7.95 1.91 16.21
N GLU A 133 6.97 2.72 15.84
CA GLU A 133 6.43 2.70 14.46
C GLU A 133 7.47 3.21 13.47
N ARG A 134 8.24 4.24 13.82
CA ARG A 134 9.35 4.74 12.99
C ARG A 134 10.36 3.65 12.69
N TYR A 135 10.82 2.94 13.70
CA TYR A 135 11.72 1.79 13.52
C TYR A 135 11.08 0.69 12.66
N THR A 136 9.79 0.41 12.88
CA THR A 136 9.05 -0.59 12.11
C THR A 136 8.99 -0.22 10.62
N ARG A 137 8.79 1.07 10.30
CA ARG A 137 8.82 1.55 8.91
C ARG A 137 10.20 1.37 8.28
N ASP A 138 11.24 1.82 8.95
CA ASP A 138 12.61 1.68 8.44
C ASP A 138 13.01 0.21 8.24
N PHE A 139 12.56 -0.68 9.13
CA PHE A 139 12.79 -2.13 9.00
C PHE A 139 12.07 -2.75 7.80
N ASN A 140 10.81 -2.37 7.55
CA ASN A 140 9.99 -2.95 6.50
C ASN A 140 10.21 -2.30 5.13
N TYR A 141 10.69 -1.05 5.11
CA TYR A 141 10.91 -0.26 3.90
C TYR A 141 12.35 0.28 3.85
N PRO A 142 13.36 -0.60 3.62
CA PRO A 142 14.76 -0.21 3.57
C PRO A 142 15.04 0.76 2.41
N ALA A 143 16.19 1.43 2.45
CA ALA A 143 16.59 2.42 1.44
C ALA A 143 17.16 1.79 0.14
N VAL A 144 17.03 0.50 -0.06
CA VAL A 144 17.55 -0.22 -1.22
C VAL A 144 16.43 -0.89 -1.98
N SER A 145 16.27 -0.55 -3.24
CA SER A 145 15.29 -1.14 -4.16
C SER A 145 15.59 -2.61 -4.42
N ARG A 146 14.55 -3.41 -4.69
CA ARG A 146 14.68 -4.83 -5.00
C ARG A 146 13.61 -5.30 -5.98
N LEU A 147 13.99 -6.09 -6.97
CA LEU A 147 13.08 -6.93 -7.73
C LEU A 147 12.89 -8.25 -6.99
N LYS A 148 11.68 -8.76 -6.98
CA LYS A 148 11.30 -10.01 -6.31
C LYS A 148 10.53 -10.88 -7.28
N GLY A 149 10.96 -12.12 -7.41
CA GLY A 149 10.35 -13.13 -8.27
C GLY A 149 10.27 -14.48 -7.55
N LYS A 150 9.82 -15.51 -8.25
CA LYS A 150 9.68 -16.87 -7.70
C LYS A 150 11.01 -17.42 -7.19
N GLU A 151 12.09 -17.03 -7.81
CA GLU A 151 13.48 -17.38 -7.44
C GLU A 151 13.91 -16.87 -6.06
N ASP A 152 13.17 -15.90 -5.48
CA ASP A 152 13.48 -15.31 -4.17
C ASP A 152 12.69 -15.96 -3.01
N GLU A 153 11.81 -16.93 -3.26
CA GLU A 153 10.92 -17.51 -2.23
C GLU A 153 11.69 -18.16 -1.07
N ASP A 154 12.79 -18.86 -1.37
CA ASP A 154 13.61 -19.52 -0.33
C ASP A 154 14.28 -18.49 0.59
N GLU A 155 14.68 -17.32 0.06
CA GLU A 155 15.34 -16.26 0.84
C GLU A 155 14.33 -15.37 1.58
N LEU A 156 13.28 -14.95 0.86
CA LEU A 156 12.35 -13.92 1.33
C LEU A 156 11.08 -14.46 1.98
N GLY A 157 10.75 -15.74 1.75
CA GLY A 157 9.50 -16.31 2.21
C GLY A 157 8.30 -15.47 1.72
N ILE A 158 7.35 -15.22 2.62
CA ILE A 158 6.14 -14.42 2.32
C ILE A 158 6.43 -12.99 1.81
N LYS A 159 7.62 -12.44 2.08
CA LYS A 159 8.01 -11.12 1.58
C LYS A 159 8.20 -11.08 0.06
N THR A 160 8.35 -12.22 -0.59
CA THR A 160 8.34 -12.30 -2.06
C THR A 160 7.05 -11.71 -2.63
N TYR A 161 5.91 -12.02 -2.00
CA TYR A 161 4.58 -11.55 -2.39
C TYR A 161 4.21 -10.17 -1.81
N PHE A 162 5.08 -9.58 -0.98
CA PHE A 162 4.75 -8.31 -0.36
C PHE A 162 4.64 -7.21 -1.42
N CYS A 163 3.47 -6.60 -1.48
CA CYS A 163 3.12 -5.40 -2.22
C CYS A 163 2.26 -4.53 -1.31
N SER A 164 2.13 -3.23 -1.57
CA SER A 164 1.33 -2.38 -0.69
C SER A 164 0.57 -1.30 -1.46
N ASN A 165 -0.76 -1.42 -1.48
CA ASN A 165 -1.68 -0.44 -2.03
C ASN A 165 -1.77 0.87 -1.22
N VAL A 166 -0.93 1.04 -0.21
CA VAL A 166 -0.65 2.39 0.31
C VAL A 166 -0.15 3.28 -0.83
N CYS A 167 0.76 2.75 -1.67
CA CYS A 167 1.13 3.33 -2.95
C CYS A 167 1.79 2.25 -3.82
N ALA A 168 1.08 1.77 -4.85
CA ALA A 168 1.59 0.76 -5.77
C ALA A 168 1.09 0.99 -7.20
N ALA A 169 2.01 0.90 -8.16
CA ALA A 169 1.76 1.01 -9.60
C ALA A 169 1.67 -0.39 -10.23
N TYR A 170 0.71 -0.58 -11.11
CA TYR A 170 0.41 -1.84 -11.79
C TYR A 170 0.45 -1.63 -13.31
N ARG A 171 1.14 -2.47 -14.06
CA ARG A 171 0.95 -2.56 -15.50
C ARG A 171 -0.47 -3.06 -15.78
N ARG A 172 -1.29 -2.21 -16.37
CA ARG A 172 -2.72 -2.48 -16.54
C ARG A 172 -3.01 -3.71 -17.42
N ASP A 173 -2.22 -3.94 -18.46
CA ASP A 173 -2.33 -5.11 -19.33
C ASP A 173 -2.06 -6.42 -18.57
N ILE A 174 -0.99 -6.49 -17.80
CA ILE A 174 -0.65 -7.64 -16.96
C ILE A 174 -1.71 -7.81 -15.86
N TYR A 175 -2.11 -6.71 -15.21
CA TYR A 175 -3.13 -6.71 -14.18
C TYR A 175 -4.44 -7.33 -14.67
N LEU A 176 -4.93 -6.92 -15.84
CA LEU A 176 -6.16 -7.46 -16.44
C LEU A 176 -5.98 -8.90 -16.91
N LYS A 177 -4.82 -9.25 -17.48
CA LYS A 177 -4.50 -10.62 -17.89
C LYS A 177 -4.53 -11.62 -16.73
N LEU A 178 -4.10 -11.19 -15.53
CA LEU A 178 -4.12 -12.00 -14.31
C LEU A 178 -5.46 -11.98 -13.56
N GLY A 179 -6.48 -11.28 -14.08
CA GLY A 179 -7.82 -11.19 -13.48
C GLY A 179 -7.99 -10.08 -12.45
N GLY A 180 -6.94 -9.32 -12.17
CA GLY A 180 -6.94 -8.18 -11.25
C GLY A 180 -7.01 -8.57 -9.77
N PHE A 181 -7.45 -7.63 -8.93
CA PHE A 181 -7.63 -7.91 -7.50
C PHE A 181 -8.79 -8.88 -7.24
N THR A 182 -8.65 -9.69 -6.20
CA THR A 182 -9.78 -10.47 -5.68
C THR A 182 -10.94 -9.53 -5.30
N LYS A 183 -12.18 -9.96 -5.63
CA LYS A 183 -13.38 -9.13 -5.47
C LYS A 183 -14.04 -9.25 -4.11
N LYS A 184 -13.53 -10.13 -3.26
CA LYS A 184 -14.03 -10.34 -1.90
C LYS A 184 -12.84 -10.62 -0.98
N THR A 185 -12.38 -9.58 -0.30
CA THR A 185 -11.35 -9.69 0.72
C THR A 185 -11.44 -8.52 1.70
N ILE A 186 -11.27 -8.83 2.98
CA ILE A 186 -11.21 -7.80 4.01
C ILE A 186 -9.85 -7.09 4.05
N PHE A 187 -8.79 -7.74 3.51
CA PHE A 187 -7.42 -7.26 3.53
C PHE A 187 -6.56 -7.95 2.45
N ASN A 188 -5.31 -7.49 2.22
CA ASN A 188 -4.28 -8.17 1.42
C ASN A 188 -4.58 -8.33 -0.08
N GLU A 189 -5.50 -7.59 -0.68
CA GLU A 189 -5.76 -7.68 -2.12
C GLU A 189 -4.50 -7.49 -2.98
N ASP A 190 -3.57 -6.64 -2.49
CA ASP A 190 -2.27 -6.36 -3.10
C ASP A 190 -1.31 -7.54 -3.01
N MET A 191 -1.20 -8.19 -1.85
CA MET A 191 -0.37 -9.38 -1.66
C MET A 191 -0.93 -10.59 -2.40
N ILE A 192 -2.26 -10.76 -2.44
CA ILE A 192 -2.92 -11.82 -3.19
C ILE A 192 -2.61 -11.68 -4.68
N PHE A 193 -2.78 -10.47 -5.23
CA PHE A 193 -2.40 -10.19 -6.62
C PHE A 193 -0.91 -10.44 -6.87
N ALA A 194 -0.04 -9.97 -5.97
CA ALA A 194 1.40 -10.17 -6.09
C ALA A 194 1.80 -11.65 -6.07
N GLY A 195 1.16 -12.46 -5.21
CA GLY A 195 1.34 -13.91 -5.20
C GLY A 195 0.97 -14.55 -6.53
N HIS A 196 -0.22 -14.24 -7.07
CA HIS A 196 -0.64 -14.72 -8.39
C HIS A 196 0.31 -14.26 -9.51
N ALA A 197 0.81 -13.03 -9.45
CA ALA A 197 1.76 -12.51 -10.42
C ALA A 197 3.09 -13.26 -10.38
N VAL A 198 3.65 -13.51 -9.19
CA VAL A 198 4.90 -14.26 -9.01
C VAL A 198 4.75 -15.71 -9.47
N GLU A 199 3.64 -16.38 -9.13
CA GLU A 199 3.34 -17.74 -9.60
C GLU A 199 3.19 -17.82 -11.13
N ALA A 200 2.72 -16.74 -11.76
CA ALA A 200 2.63 -16.62 -13.22
C ALA A 200 3.97 -16.23 -13.90
N GLY A 201 5.07 -16.13 -13.14
CA GLY A 201 6.42 -15.82 -13.64
C GLY A 201 6.75 -14.33 -13.77
N TYR A 202 5.88 -13.47 -13.22
CA TYR A 202 6.14 -12.04 -13.14
C TYR A 202 6.96 -11.68 -11.89
N GLN A 203 7.37 -10.42 -11.80
CA GLN A 203 8.16 -9.88 -10.69
C GLN A 203 7.40 -8.71 -10.03
N ILE A 204 7.70 -8.48 -8.76
CA ILE A 204 7.23 -7.32 -7.98
C ILE A 204 8.44 -6.46 -7.65
N ALA A 205 8.40 -5.18 -7.99
CA ALA A 205 9.46 -4.22 -7.69
C ALA A 205 9.17 -3.49 -6.37
N TYR A 206 10.12 -3.48 -5.47
CA TYR A 206 10.19 -2.51 -4.39
C TYR A 206 11.01 -1.32 -4.88
N ALA A 207 10.40 -0.14 -4.96
CA ALA A 207 11.01 1.10 -5.43
C ALA A 207 11.35 1.99 -4.23
N ALA A 208 12.59 1.92 -3.73
CA ALA A 208 13.01 2.66 -2.54
C ALA A 208 13.07 4.17 -2.75
N ASP A 209 13.28 4.62 -4.01
CA ASP A 209 13.35 6.03 -4.38
C ASP A 209 11.95 6.63 -4.61
N ALA A 210 10.95 5.81 -4.93
CA ALA A 210 9.54 6.21 -4.92
C ALA A 210 9.06 6.32 -3.48
N GLN A 211 8.93 7.53 -2.94
CA GLN A 211 8.74 7.74 -1.51
C GLN A 211 7.39 8.40 -1.20
N VAL A 212 6.73 7.88 -0.16
CA VAL A 212 5.48 8.44 0.37
C VAL A 212 5.54 8.56 1.90
N ILE A 213 4.91 9.57 2.47
CA ILE A 213 4.74 9.72 3.91
C ILE A 213 3.45 8.99 4.30
N HIS A 214 3.57 7.92 5.09
CA HIS A 214 2.45 7.16 5.62
C HIS A 214 2.84 6.41 6.88
N SER A 215 2.16 6.69 7.98
CA SER A 215 2.31 5.97 9.24
C SER A 215 1.08 6.14 10.12
N HIS A 216 0.90 5.22 11.06
CA HIS A 216 -0.20 5.25 12.02
C HIS A 216 0.29 4.93 13.43
N ASN A 217 -0.13 5.70 14.41
CA ASN A 217 0.09 5.42 15.82
C ASN A 217 -1.07 4.58 16.37
N TYR A 218 -1.14 3.29 16.01
CA TYR A 218 -2.22 2.41 16.44
C TYR A 218 -2.15 2.09 17.93
N THR A 219 -3.31 2.12 18.58
CA THR A 219 -3.48 1.56 19.95
C THR A 219 -3.37 0.03 19.90
N ALA A 220 -3.19 -0.60 21.07
CA ALA A 220 -3.15 -2.06 21.19
C ALA A 220 -4.44 -2.73 20.65
N MET A 221 -5.62 -2.14 20.93
CA MET A 221 -6.90 -2.66 20.43
C MET A 221 -7.02 -2.54 18.90
N GLN A 222 -6.58 -1.43 18.30
CA GLN A 222 -6.54 -1.28 16.84
C GLN A 222 -5.58 -2.27 16.20
N GLN A 223 -4.44 -2.56 16.85
CA GLN A 223 -3.52 -3.60 16.39
C GLN A 223 -4.16 -4.99 16.43
N LEU A 224 -4.92 -5.30 17.48
CA LEU A 224 -5.64 -6.57 17.61
C LEU A 224 -6.64 -6.74 16.46
N HIS A 225 -7.54 -5.78 16.27
CA HIS A 225 -8.56 -5.84 15.20
C HIS A 225 -7.93 -5.97 13.82
N ARG A 226 -6.92 -5.14 13.52
CA ARG A 226 -6.21 -5.16 12.24
C ARG A 226 -5.54 -6.50 11.95
N ASN A 227 -4.95 -7.14 12.97
CA ASN A 227 -4.30 -8.43 12.78
C ASN A 227 -5.30 -9.59 12.75
N PHE A 228 -6.47 -9.45 13.37
CA PHE A 228 -7.59 -10.35 13.17
C PHE A 228 -8.05 -10.33 11.70
N ASP A 229 -8.33 -9.14 11.14
CA ASP A 229 -8.70 -9.00 9.74
C ASP A 229 -7.61 -9.55 8.79
N LEU A 230 -6.33 -9.37 9.14
CA LEU A 230 -5.19 -9.92 8.42
C LEU A 230 -5.20 -11.46 8.46
N GLY A 231 -5.43 -12.06 9.64
CA GLY A 231 -5.52 -13.50 9.83
C GLY A 231 -6.67 -14.11 9.02
N VAL A 232 -7.87 -13.51 9.09
CA VAL A 232 -9.03 -13.92 8.31
C VAL A 232 -8.72 -13.88 6.81
N SER A 233 -8.16 -12.78 6.32
CA SER A 233 -7.80 -12.66 4.90
C SER A 233 -6.79 -13.72 4.44
N GLN A 234 -5.81 -14.06 5.28
CA GLN A 234 -4.83 -15.09 4.95
C GLN A 234 -5.43 -16.50 4.99
N ALA A 235 -6.33 -16.76 5.94
CA ALA A 235 -7.04 -18.04 6.03
C ALA A 235 -7.99 -18.26 4.84
N ASP A 236 -8.61 -17.20 4.32
CA ASP A 236 -9.49 -17.24 3.15
C ASP A 236 -8.73 -17.46 1.83
N HIS A 237 -7.39 -17.24 1.82
CA HIS A 237 -6.54 -17.36 0.63
C HIS A 237 -5.34 -18.29 0.83
N PRO A 238 -5.57 -19.58 1.18
CA PRO A 238 -4.49 -20.54 1.45
C PRO A 238 -3.64 -20.86 0.21
N GLU A 239 -4.16 -20.63 -1.00
CA GLU A 239 -3.43 -20.79 -2.26
C GLU A 239 -2.23 -19.84 -2.36
N VAL A 240 -2.29 -18.67 -1.69
CA VAL A 240 -1.21 -17.68 -1.63
C VAL A 240 -0.41 -17.81 -0.33
N PHE A 241 -1.11 -17.87 0.82
CA PHE A 241 -0.46 -17.76 2.13
C PHE A 241 -0.11 -19.10 2.78
N GLY A 242 -0.72 -20.22 2.32
CA GLY A 242 -0.51 -21.54 2.93
C GLY A 242 0.86 -22.17 2.65
N ARG A 243 1.62 -21.66 1.69
CA ARG A 243 2.91 -22.22 1.28
C ARG A 243 4.11 -21.60 1.97
N LEU A 244 4.00 -20.35 2.42
CA LEU A 244 5.11 -19.56 2.91
C LEU A 244 4.84 -19.12 4.36
N HIS A 245 5.75 -19.51 5.27
CA HIS A 245 5.61 -19.17 6.68
C HIS A 245 5.88 -17.67 6.94
N SER A 246 4.95 -16.99 7.60
CA SER A 246 5.07 -15.57 7.98
C SER A 246 5.58 -15.35 9.42
N GLU A 247 5.49 -16.36 10.29
CA GLU A 247 5.72 -16.25 11.73
C GLU A 247 7.15 -15.82 12.10
N GLY A 248 8.16 -16.30 11.37
CA GLY A 248 9.55 -15.97 11.61
C GLY A 248 9.87 -14.47 11.47
N GLU A 249 9.22 -13.77 10.55
CA GLU A 249 9.47 -12.35 10.31
C GLU A 249 8.90 -11.44 11.41
N GLY A 250 7.73 -11.78 11.96
CA GLY A 250 7.16 -11.06 13.11
C GLY A 250 8.06 -11.13 14.33
N ILE A 251 8.53 -12.32 14.67
CA ILE A 251 9.46 -12.55 15.80
C ILE A 251 10.79 -11.82 15.56
N ARG A 252 11.32 -11.88 14.35
CA ARG A 252 12.56 -11.18 13.96
C ARG A 252 12.43 -9.67 14.13
N LEU A 253 11.30 -9.08 13.69
CA LEU A 253 11.02 -7.66 13.86
C LEU A 253 10.99 -7.29 15.35
N VAL A 254 10.24 -8.03 16.18
CA VAL A 254 10.14 -7.75 17.64
C VAL A 254 11.52 -7.80 18.31
N LYS A 255 12.32 -8.85 18.05
CA LYS A 255 13.67 -8.97 18.60
C LYS A 255 14.59 -7.82 18.18
N LYS A 256 14.57 -7.43 16.90
CA LYS A 256 15.38 -6.33 16.40
C LYS A 256 14.91 -4.98 16.96
N THR A 257 13.59 -4.76 17.07
CA THR A 257 13.03 -3.55 17.69
C THR A 257 13.45 -3.45 19.15
N ALA A 258 13.32 -4.54 19.93
CA ALA A 258 13.72 -4.56 21.33
C ALA A 258 15.21 -4.22 21.52
N LYS A 259 16.09 -4.85 20.72
CA LYS A 259 17.52 -4.55 20.73
C LYS A 259 17.79 -3.09 20.42
N TRP A 260 17.20 -2.57 19.35
CA TRP A 260 17.37 -1.18 18.92
C TRP A 260 16.90 -0.18 19.98
N LEU A 261 15.74 -0.44 20.65
CA LEU A 261 15.23 0.43 21.71
C LEU A 261 16.25 0.54 22.88
N VAL A 262 16.87 -0.58 23.28
CA VAL A 262 17.89 -0.58 24.35
C VAL A 262 19.13 0.19 23.91
N GLU A 263 19.65 -0.08 22.72
CA GLU A 263 20.87 0.54 22.19
C GLU A 263 20.75 2.04 21.95
N ASN A 264 19.52 2.54 21.70
CA ASN A 264 19.26 3.95 21.41
C ASN A 264 18.61 4.73 22.59
N GLY A 265 18.65 4.18 23.81
CA GLY A 265 18.17 4.89 25.00
C GLY A 265 16.65 4.94 25.18
N HIS A 266 15.91 4.11 24.45
CA HIS A 266 14.46 4.02 24.49
C HIS A 266 13.92 2.81 25.26
N ALA A 267 14.69 2.25 26.19
CA ALA A 267 14.31 1.04 26.94
C ALA A 267 12.98 1.16 27.70
N LEU A 268 12.57 2.37 28.09
CA LEU A 268 11.27 2.63 28.73
C LEU A 268 10.06 2.32 27.82
N LEU A 269 10.25 2.17 26.50
CA LEU A 269 9.20 1.79 25.55
C LEU A 269 9.02 0.26 25.43
N MET A 270 9.81 -0.55 26.15
CA MET A 270 9.67 -2.02 26.12
C MET A 270 8.28 -2.52 26.51
N PRO A 271 7.59 -2.00 27.55
CA PRO A 271 6.21 -2.41 27.82
C PRO A 271 5.24 -2.12 26.66
N GLN A 272 5.40 -0.99 25.98
CA GLN A 272 4.59 -0.64 24.80
C GLN A 272 4.86 -1.61 23.63
N LEU A 273 6.12 -1.98 23.39
CA LEU A 273 6.48 -2.97 22.37
C LEU A 273 5.85 -4.32 22.66
N VAL A 274 5.94 -4.80 23.91
CA VAL A 274 5.36 -6.09 24.34
C VAL A 274 3.84 -6.07 24.17
N MET A 275 3.17 -5.01 24.62
CA MET A 275 1.71 -4.88 24.49
C MET A 275 1.27 -4.84 23.03
N ALA A 276 1.91 -4.02 22.18
CA ALA A 276 1.59 -3.92 20.77
C ALA A 276 1.84 -5.25 20.03
N SER A 277 2.94 -5.92 20.31
CA SER A 277 3.29 -7.22 19.70
C SER A 277 2.36 -8.34 20.18
N GLY A 278 2.02 -8.37 21.46
CA GLY A 278 1.04 -9.31 22.02
C GLY A 278 -0.34 -9.14 21.41
N SER A 279 -0.79 -7.90 21.23
CA SER A 279 -2.07 -7.61 20.56
C SER A 279 -2.08 -8.04 19.10
N LYS A 280 -0.99 -7.82 18.35
CA LYS A 280 -0.84 -8.32 16.98
C LYS A 280 -0.93 -9.84 16.93
N TYR A 281 -0.18 -10.53 17.80
CA TYR A 281 -0.17 -11.98 17.87
C TYR A 281 -1.55 -12.54 18.23
N ALA A 282 -2.18 -12.00 19.28
CA ALA A 282 -3.52 -12.44 19.69
C ALA A 282 -4.57 -12.21 18.59
N GLY A 283 -4.55 -11.04 17.94
CA GLY A 283 -5.48 -10.76 16.83
C GLY A 283 -5.31 -11.72 15.66
N TYR A 284 -4.09 -12.06 15.31
CA TYR A 284 -3.80 -12.97 14.19
C TYR A 284 -4.27 -14.42 14.41
N TRP A 285 -4.30 -14.87 15.69
CA TRP A 285 -4.66 -16.26 16.04
C TRP A 285 -6.11 -16.44 16.51
N LEU A 286 -6.87 -15.37 16.67
CA LEU A 286 -8.32 -15.42 16.95
C LEU A 286 -9.13 -15.70 15.69
#